data_8a63d21f9f0cc9846f3b19875874f21b
#
_entry.id   8a63d21f9f0cc9846f3b19875874f21b
#
_cell.length_a   1.000
_cell.length_b   1.000
_cell.length_c   1.000
_cell.angle_alpha   90.00
_cell.angle_beta   90.00
_cell.angle_gamma   90.00
#
_symmetry.space_group_name_H-M   'P 1'
#
loop_
_entity.id
_entity.type
_entity.pdbx_description
1 polymer ?
#
loop_
_entity_poly.entity_id
_entity_poly.type
_entity_poly.pdbx_seq_one_letter_code
_entity_poly.pdbx_strand_id
1 'polypeptide(L)'
;DFLLVNLPHQTIEHMEDLLPLMKRETPSLIRGWAIIDRDDLPGVNDKLTNLLLHHGAANLRLICQEIKGFSATKIFIRIESSQTFI
;
A
#
# COMPACT_ATOMS: atom_id res chain seq x y z
N ASP A 1 5.32 1.41 19.20
CA ASP A 1 6.40 1.37 18.21
C ASP A 1 5.87 1.02 16.84
N PHE A 2 6.46 1.60 15.82
CA PHE A 2 6.09 1.35 14.44
C PHE A 2 6.98 0.27 13.83
N LEU A 3 6.37 -0.63 13.09
CA LEU A 3 7.08 -1.51 12.18
C LEU A 3 7.06 -0.87 10.80
N LEU A 4 8.24 -0.48 10.31
CA LEU A 4 8.39 0.12 8.98
C LEU A 4 8.81 -0.96 8.00
N VAL A 5 8.05 -1.09 6.92
CA VAL A 5 8.35 -2.02 5.85
C VAL A 5 8.46 -1.22 4.55
N ASN A 6 9.61 -1.36 3.87
CA ASN A 6 9.80 -0.80 2.53
C ASN A 6 9.61 -1.90 1.51
N LEU A 7 8.71 -1.67 0.56
CA LEU A 7 8.35 -2.64 -0.45
C LEU A 7 8.99 -2.29 -1.80
N PRO A 8 9.22 -3.28 -2.67
CA PRO A 8 9.76 -3.03 -4.00
C PRO A 8 8.75 -2.32 -4.91
N HIS A 9 9.18 -1.99 -6.13
CA HIS A 9 8.36 -1.23 -7.08
C HIS A 9 7.02 -1.89 -7.42
N GLN A 10 6.91 -3.21 -7.28
CA GLN A 10 5.66 -3.94 -7.54
C GLN A 10 4.94 -4.24 -6.23
N THR A 11 4.82 -3.23 -5.41
CA THR A 11 4.25 -3.31 -4.07
C THR A 11 2.89 -3.99 -4.02
N ILE A 12 2.00 -3.66 -4.97
CA ILE A 12 0.63 -4.17 -4.95
C ILE A 12 0.59 -5.69 -5.05
N GLU A 13 1.43 -6.26 -5.91
CA GLU A 13 1.50 -7.70 -6.14
C GLU A 13 2.05 -8.45 -4.94
N HIS A 14 2.89 -7.80 -4.13
CA HIS A 14 3.53 -8.42 -2.98
C HIS A 14 2.74 -8.27 -1.68
N MET A 15 1.73 -7.39 -1.66
CA MET A 15 0.99 -7.11 -0.42
C MET A 15 0.29 -8.33 0.14
N GLU A 16 -0.32 -9.16 -0.70
CA GLU A 16 -1.02 -10.36 -0.24
C GLU A 16 -0.09 -11.34 0.46
N ASP A 17 1.17 -11.43 0.00
CA ASP A 17 2.16 -12.31 0.61
C ASP A 17 2.73 -11.72 1.90
N LEU A 18 2.79 -10.41 1.99
CA LEU A 18 3.40 -9.72 3.12
C LEU A 18 2.46 -9.58 4.32
N LEU A 19 1.19 -9.26 4.07
CA LEU A 19 0.26 -8.91 5.15
C LEU A 19 0.10 -10.00 6.21
N PRO A 20 0.05 -11.31 5.86
CA PRO A 20 -0.03 -12.34 6.89
C PRO A 20 1.18 -12.38 7.83
N LEU A 21 2.31 -11.82 7.40
CA LEU A 21 3.56 -11.79 8.17
C LEU A 21 3.66 -10.58 9.09
N MET A 22 2.74 -9.63 8.97
CA MET A 22 2.79 -8.40 9.75
C MET A 22 2.48 -8.68 11.22
N LYS A 23 3.22 -8.02 12.10
CA LYS A 23 3.03 -8.14 13.54
C LYS A 23 1.68 -7.59 13.95
N ARG A 24 0.94 -8.35 14.78
CA ARG A 24 -0.37 -7.98 15.28
C ARG A 24 -0.29 -7.11 16.52
N GLU A 25 -1.32 -6.27 16.71
CA GLU A 25 -1.51 -5.44 17.89
C GLU A 25 -0.42 -4.38 18.11
N THR A 26 0.38 -4.11 17.08
CA THR A 26 1.42 -3.10 17.11
C THR A 26 1.19 -2.16 15.93
N PRO A 27 1.27 -0.84 16.13
CA PRO A 27 1.19 0.09 15.01
C PRO A 27 2.27 -0.21 13.98
N SER A 28 1.89 -0.17 12.71
CA SER A 28 2.81 -0.44 11.60
C SER A 28 2.69 0.60 10.51
N LEU A 29 3.78 0.79 9.78
CA LEU A 29 3.86 1.69 8.66
C LEU A 29 4.41 0.91 7.47
N ILE A 30 3.66 0.90 6.37
CA ILE A 30 4.06 0.23 5.13
C ILE A 30 4.30 1.31 4.08
N ARG A 31 5.44 1.23 3.42
CA ARG A 31 5.82 2.11 2.30
C ARG A 31 6.18 1.29 1.09
N GLY A 32 5.78 1.78 -0.06
CA GLY A 32 6.13 1.14 -1.31
C GLY A 32 5.93 2.04 -2.50
N TRP A 33 6.29 1.52 -3.65
CA TRP A 33 6.20 2.21 -4.93
C TRP A 33 5.65 1.24 -5.97
N ALA A 34 4.92 1.80 -6.93
CA ALA A 34 4.41 1.01 -8.03
C ALA A 34 4.33 1.86 -9.29
N ILE A 35 4.34 1.19 -10.45
CA ILE A 35 4.06 1.81 -11.73
C ILE A 35 2.71 1.27 -12.17
N ILE A 36 1.76 2.15 -12.40
CA ILE A 36 0.38 1.78 -12.77
C ILE A 36 -0.09 2.63 -13.95
N ASP A 37 -1.17 2.20 -14.57
CA ASP A 37 -1.87 3.04 -15.54
C ASP A 37 -2.52 4.21 -14.80
N ARG A 38 -2.44 5.40 -15.38
CA ARG A 38 -2.94 6.63 -14.74
C ARG A 38 -4.40 6.51 -14.31
N ASP A 39 -5.22 5.88 -15.13
CA ASP A 39 -6.64 5.73 -14.85
C ASP A 39 -6.95 4.72 -13.75
N ASP A 40 -5.97 3.91 -13.37
CA ASP A 40 -6.14 2.87 -12.35
C ASP A 40 -5.93 3.39 -10.93
N LEU A 41 -5.49 4.62 -10.75
CA LEU A 41 -5.14 5.13 -9.43
C LEU A 41 -6.29 5.02 -8.40
N PRO A 42 -7.53 5.42 -8.72
CA PRO A 42 -8.63 5.23 -7.78
C PRO A 42 -8.90 3.75 -7.45
N GLY A 43 -8.83 2.89 -8.47
CA GLY A 43 -9.03 1.45 -8.28
C GLY A 43 -7.96 0.81 -7.43
N VAL A 44 -6.71 1.25 -7.57
CA VAL A 44 -5.60 0.78 -6.74
C VAL A 44 -5.81 1.15 -5.29
N ASN A 45 -6.23 2.39 -5.04
CA ASN A 45 -6.51 2.85 -3.69
C ASN A 45 -7.60 1.99 -3.03
N ASP A 46 -8.68 1.72 -3.75
CA ASP A 46 -9.79 0.89 -3.24
C ASP A 46 -9.34 -0.54 -3.00
N LYS A 47 -8.58 -1.11 -3.92
CA LYS A 47 -8.06 -2.48 -3.81
C LYS A 47 -7.17 -2.63 -2.58
N LEU A 48 -6.27 -1.70 -2.36
CA LEU A 48 -5.37 -1.75 -1.21
C LEU A 48 -6.11 -1.54 0.10
N THR A 49 -7.08 -0.62 0.12
CA THR A 49 -7.92 -0.41 1.29
C THR A 49 -8.65 -1.70 1.68
N ASN A 50 -9.29 -2.35 0.71
CA ASN A 50 -10.03 -3.59 0.95
C ASN A 50 -9.11 -4.71 1.41
N LEU A 51 -7.94 -4.82 0.81
CA LEU A 51 -6.95 -5.84 1.17
C LEU A 51 -6.47 -5.66 2.62
N LEU A 52 -6.14 -4.43 2.99
CA LEU A 52 -5.68 -4.11 4.36
C LEU A 52 -6.78 -4.39 5.39
N LEU A 53 -8.00 -3.99 5.10
CA LEU A 53 -9.14 -4.24 5.99
C LEU A 53 -9.41 -5.72 6.12
N HIS A 54 -9.29 -6.49 5.03
CA HIS A 54 -9.47 -7.94 5.05
C HIS A 54 -8.47 -8.62 5.99
N HIS A 55 -7.27 -8.09 6.10
CA HIS A 55 -6.24 -8.62 6.99
C HIS A 55 -6.28 -8.02 8.41
N GLY A 56 -7.32 -7.28 8.73
CA GLY A 56 -7.55 -6.81 10.09
C GLY A 56 -6.96 -5.46 10.42
N ALA A 57 -6.70 -4.61 9.42
CA ALA A 57 -6.19 -3.27 9.68
C ALA A 57 -7.22 -2.41 10.40
N ALA A 58 -6.85 -1.87 11.55
CA ALA A 58 -7.63 -0.89 12.30
C ALA A 58 -6.90 0.45 12.28
N ASN A 59 -7.66 1.55 12.42
CA ASN A 59 -7.12 2.91 12.38
C ASN A 59 -6.34 3.17 11.09
N LEU A 60 -6.86 2.65 9.99
CA LEU A 60 -6.18 2.68 8.70
C LEU A 60 -6.12 4.07 8.10
N ARG A 61 -4.92 4.48 7.69
CA ARG A 61 -4.70 5.64 6.81
C ARG A 61 -3.90 5.16 5.62
N LEU A 62 -4.40 5.40 4.42
CA LEU A 62 -3.76 4.99 3.19
C LEU A 62 -3.59 6.19 2.27
N ILE A 63 -2.38 6.37 1.76
CA ILE A 63 -2.05 7.37 0.77
C ILE A 63 -1.48 6.67 -0.45
N CYS A 64 -2.11 6.89 -1.61
CA CYS A 64 -1.58 6.50 -2.92
C CYS A 64 -1.44 7.77 -3.73
N GLN A 65 -0.21 8.19 -3.99
CA GLN A 65 0.05 9.49 -4.58
C GLN A 65 0.94 9.37 -5.80
N GLU A 66 0.54 10.04 -6.88
CA GLU A 66 1.39 10.17 -8.05
C GLU A 66 2.64 10.98 -7.70
N ILE A 67 3.83 10.43 -8.04
CA ILE A 67 5.10 11.12 -7.85
C ILE A 67 5.52 11.78 -9.14
N LYS A 68 5.47 11.04 -10.24
CA LYS A 68 5.85 11.53 -11.56
C LYS A 68 5.27 10.65 -12.65
N GLY A 69 5.21 11.18 -13.88
CA GLY A 69 4.86 10.39 -15.04
C GLY A 69 5.97 9.40 -15.40
N PHE A 70 5.60 8.21 -15.80
CA PHE A 70 6.53 7.19 -16.27
C PHE A 70 6.53 7.11 -17.79
N SER A 71 5.33 7.17 -18.40
CA SER A 71 5.13 7.20 -19.83
C SER A 71 3.84 7.95 -20.14
N ALA A 72 3.40 7.96 -21.42
CA ALA A 72 2.17 8.64 -21.80
C ALA A 72 0.95 8.16 -21.01
N THR A 73 0.90 6.87 -20.64
CA THR A 73 -0.26 6.27 -19.98
C THR A 73 0.02 5.79 -18.56
N LYS A 74 1.29 5.72 -18.16
CA LYS A 74 1.69 5.16 -16.86
C LYS A 74 2.28 6.22 -15.96
N ILE A 75 2.06 6.04 -14.66
CA ILE A 75 2.59 6.92 -13.61
C ILE A 75 3.32 6.10 -12.58
N PHE A 76 4.25 6.76 -11.90
CA PHE A 76 4.96 6.23 -10.76
C PHE A 76 4.26 6.76 -9.52
N ILE A 77 3.80 5.86 -8.64
CA ILE A 77 3.09 6.24 -7.43
C ILE A 77 3.85 5.84 -6.18
N ARG A 78 3.62 6.61 -5.13
CA ARG A 78 4.04 6.29 -3.78
C ARG A 78 2.85 5.73 -3.02
N ILE A 79 3.08 4.66 -2.27
CA ILE A 79 2.07 4.04 -1.42
C ILE A 79 2.57 4.12 0.03
N GLU A 80 1.73 4.61 0.91
CA GLU A 80 2.04 4.64 2.34
C GLU A 80 0.77 4.35 3.12
N SER A 81 0.85 3.41 4.05
CA SER A 81 -0.27 3.11 4.93
C SER A 81 0.20 3.03 6.37
N SER A 82 -0.63 3.50 7.27
CA SER A 82 -0.44 3.31 8.70
C SER A 82 -1.67 2.65 9.28
N GLN A 83 -1.47 1.68 10.16
CA GLN A 83 -2.53 0.87 10.71
C GLN A 83 -2.04 0.07 11.91
N THR A 84 -2.98 -0.53 12.59
CA THR A 84 -2.71 -1.58 13.59
C THR A 84 -3.47 -2.81 13.14
N PHE A 85 -2.77 -3.92 12.92
CA PHE A 85 -3.42 -5.19 12.58
C PHE A 85 -3.89 -5.87 13.86
N ILE A 86 -5.15 -6.23 13.91
CA ILE A 86 -5.77 -6.89 15.07
C ILE A 86 -6.23 -8.30 14.76
#